data_e331003a1424e7c6b8fac62702d7f2f7
#
_entry.id   e331003a1424e7c6b8fac62702d7f2f7
#
_cell.length_a   1.000
_cell.length_b   1.000
_cell.length_c   1.000
_cell.angle_alpha   90.00
_cell.angle_beta   90.00
_cell.angle_gamma   90.00
#
_symmetry.space_group_name_H-M   'P 1'
#
loop_
_entity.id
_entity.type
_entity.pdbx_description
1 polymer ?
#
loop_
_entity_poly.entity_id
_entity_poly.type
_entity_poly.pdbx_seq_one_letter_code
_entity_poly.pdbx_strand_id
1 'polypeptide(L)'
;MREIVRPSLHFTPQKGWINDPNGLVFFKGQYHLFYQYNPYHDNWDSMHWGHAVSRDLIHWEELEPALVPDMPYDNDKNGGCFSGSVVVHDDQLFLFYTGRTEDETGIFETQNLAVSKDGIHFVKAEENPLIKEVPEKGGRDFRDPKVFFAQGKWRMICGGSTGRIEHPDSCGRIYLFSSTDLYHWTYSGILYEAEPGEGRMFECPDAFCLDDVWFLTTSPMYEKDSVTTLYLSGQMDFDKCEFHKEISGTLDLGTHYYAAQTYPVLHGEIRSVAWLGGWLWMPWIRDFGPEEGYRGILDVSRVWYLDDNRRLCAKVADKVKAEMKLFSRTLEKHWTGENIPPQSEPVMVELKGKLPGDGELLCIDLYDTDRHIVTICFDSSNKEMTVNYNRADRASRYGIRTVPCEMMEKETDIDILIDGNTFTLLWEHGLYRYTGNYTHKEI
;
A
#
# COMPACT_ATOMS: atom_id res chain seq x y z
N MET A 1 2.54 21.74 -23.54
CA MET A 1 2.59 20.73 -22.45
C MET A 1 1.18 20.62 -21.93
N ARG A 2 0.51 19.48 -22.06
CA ARG A 2 -0.74 19.27 -21.34
C ARG A 2 -0.38 19.10 -19.85
N GLU A 3 -1.12 19.77 -19.01
CA GLU A 3 -1.03 19.66 -17.56
C GLU A 3 -1.36 18.21 -17.17
N ILE A 4 -0.55 17.58 -16.31
CA ILE A 4 -0.94 16.31 -15.70
C ILE A 4 -2.10 16.61 -14.77
N VAL A 5 -3.18 15.86 -14.93
CA VAL A 5 -4.35 16.04 -14.09
C VAL A 5 -4.09 15.40 -12.74
N ARG A 6 -4.01 16.22 -11.70
CA ARG A 6 -3.90 15.75 -10.30
C ARG A 6 -5.14 14.93 -9.98
N PRO A 7 -5.00 13.72 -9.40
CA PRO A 7 -6.14 12.97 -8.91
C PRO A 7 -6.97 13.77 -7.91
N SER A 8 -8.27 13.59 -7.92
CA SER A 8 -9.20 14.32 -7.06
C SER A 8 -9.70 13.49 -5.86
N LEU A 9 -9.70 12.17 -5.97
CA LEU A 9 -10.11 11.23 -4.93
C LEU A 9 -8.93 10.54 -4.24
N HIS A 10 -7.85 10.35 -4.98
CA HIS A 10 -6.60 9.86 -4.41
C HIS A 10 -5.90 10.99 -3.66
N PHE A 11 -5.30 10.67 -2.51
CA PHE A 11 -4.54 11.66 -1.77
C PHE A 11 -3.19 11.94 -2.47
N THR A 12 -2.90 13.22 -2.67
CA THR A 12 -1.61 13.73 -3.14
C THR A 12 -1.20 14.92 -2.27
N PRO A 13 0.08 15.09 -1.93
CA PRO A 13 0.53 16.25 -1.16
C PRO A 13 0.44 17.52 -2.00
N GLN A 14 0.31 18.68 -1.38
CA GLN A 14 0.38 19.95 -2.11
C GLN A 14 1.74 20.14 -2.76
N LYS A 15 2.81 19.71 -2.11
CA LYS A 15 4.21 19.74 -2.59
C LYS A 15 5.03 18.63 -1.96
N GLY A 16 6.23 18.40 -2.49
CA GLY A 16 7.23 17.51 -1.90
C GLY A 16 7.02 16.04 -2.31
N TRP A 17 7.62 15.14 -1.56
CA TRP A 17 7.58 13.69 -1.81
C TRP A 17 6.71 12.98 -0.78
N ILE A 18 5.92 12.02 -1.22
CA ILE A 18 5.29 11.03 -0.34
C ILE A 18 5.51 9.60 -0.84
N ASN A 19 5.59 8.66 0.08
CA ASN A 19 5.53 7.23 -0.19
C ASN A 19 4.57 6.55 0.80
N ASP A 20 5.00 5.66 1.66
CA ASP A 20 4.18 4.79 2.49
C ASP A 20 3.11 5.52 3.31
N PRO A 21 1.87 5.04 3.35
CA PRO A 21 0.93 5.40 4.40
C PRO A 21 1.41 4.82 5.73
N ASN A 22 1.49 5.65 6.78
CA ASN A 22 2.05 5.28 8.07
C ASN A 22 1.01 5.04 9.16
N GLY A 23 -0.24 5.29 8.87
CA GLY A 23 -1.31 5.08 9.81
C GLY A 23 -2.56 5.81 9.39
N LEU A 24 -3.68 5.14 9.58
CA LEU A 24 -5.00 5.67 9.40
C LEU A 24 -5.80 5.35 10.65
N VAL A 25 -6.44 6.37 11.21
CA VAL A 25 -7.15 6.20 12.46
C VAL A 25 -8.30 7.21 12.54
N PHE A 26 -9.39 6.83 13.20
CA PHE A 26 -10.47 7.76 13.53
C PHE A 26 -10.28 8.27 14.97
N PHE A 27 -10.13 9.58 15.11
CA PHE A 27 -9.89 10.19 16.40
C PHE A 27 -10.60 11.57 16.47
N LYS A 28 -11.27 11.85 17.59
CA LYS A 28 -11.98 13.12 17.85
C LYS A 28 -12.86 13.62 16.70
N GLY A 29 -13.55 12.68 16.03
CA GLY A 29 -14.53 13.00 14.98
C GLY A 29 -13.96 13.17 13.59
N GLN A 30 -12.68 12.92 13.39
CA GLN A 30 -12.01 12.99 12.10
C GLN A 30 -11.18 11.73 11.85
N TYR A 31 -10.96 11.39 10.58
CA TYR A 31 -9.95 10.46 10.15
C TYR A 31 -8.62 11.19 10.04
N HIS A 32 -7.57 10.58 10.54
CA HIS A 32 -6.19 11.05 10.45
C HIS A 32 -5.41 10.12 9.53
N LEU A 33 -4.77 10.68 8.54
CA LEU A 33 -3.86 10.01 7.61
C LEU A 33 -2.44 10.51 7.87
N PHE A 34 -1.56 9.59 8.18
CA PHE A 34 -0.13 9.86 8.30
C PHE A 34 0.62 9.16 7.16
N TYR A 35 1.68 9.77 6.67
CA TYR A 35 2.41 9.26 5.52
C TYR A 35 3.88 9.68 5.56
N GLN A 36 4.73 8.89 4.92
CA GLN A 36 6.14 9.27 4.68
C GLN A 36 6.19 10.52 3.83
N TYR A 37 6.94 11.52 4.27
CA TYR A 37 6.90 12.85 3.68
C TYR A 37 8.27 13.53 3.66
N ASN A 38 8.69 14.05 2.49
CA ASN A 38 9.73 15.07 2.41
C ASN A 38 9.10 16.41 2.02
N PRO A 39 9.00 17.38 2.93
CA PRO A 39 8.37 18.67 2.66
C PRO A 39 9.21 19.61 1.79
N TYR A 40 10.48 19.32 1.59
CA TYR A 40 11.46 20.23 0.98
C TYR A 40 11.64 20.00 -0.51
N HIS A 41 11.58 18.73 -0.94
CA HIS A 41 11.88 18.32 -2.31
C HIS A 41 10.89 17.23 -2.75
N ASP A 42 10.74 17.06 -4.07
CA ASP A 42 9.95 16.02 -4.70
C ASP A 42 10.73 14.70 -4.91
N ASN A 43 11.73 14.44 -4.07
CA ASN A 43 12.49 13.19 -4.02
C ASN A 43 12.61 12.68 -2.57
N TRP A 44 12.88 11.40 -2.44
CA TRP A 44 13.09 10.75 -1.16
C TRP A 44 14.36 11.26 -0.49
N ASP A 45 14.24 11.81 0.71
CA ASP A 45 15.32 12.39 1.52
C ASP A 45 14.73 12.78 2.89
N SER A 46 15.49 12.71 3.98
CA SER A 46 15.17 13.27 5.31
C SER A 46 13.70 13.13 5.71
N MET A 47 13.24 11.90 5.92
CA MET A 47 11.83 11.59 6.04
C MET A 47 11.18 12.14 7.31
N HIS A 48 10.03 12.76 7.11
CA HIS A 48 9.08 13.21 8.11
C HIS A 48 7.83 12.32 8.06
N TRP A 49 6.94 12.49 9.03
CA TRP A 49 5.56 12.05 8.87
C TRP A 49 4.69 13.25 8.52
N GLY A 50 4.17 13.25 7.29
CA GLY A 50 3.10 14.13 6.87
C GLY A 50 1.82 13.77 7.61
N HIS A 51 0.88 14.72 7.67
CA HIS A 51 -0.37 14.57 8.37
C HIS A 51 -1.50 15.24 7.59
N ALA A 52 -2.60 14.52 7.41
CA ALA A 52 -3.83 15.07 6.84
C ALA A 52 -5.04 14.56 7.62
N VAL A 53 -6.12 15.33 7.61
CA VAL A 53 -7.38 14.98 8.27
C VAL A 53 -8.53 15.00 7.28
N SER A 54 -9.53 14.15 7.53
CA SER A 54 -10.75 14.07 6.71
C SER A 54 -11.96 13.70 7.57
N ARG A 55 -13.17 14.08 7.12
CA ARG A 55 -14.43 13.63 7.71
C ARG A 55 -15.07 12.46 6.97
N ASP A 56 -14.59 12.16 5.77
CA ASP A 56 -15.23 11.21 4.86
C ASP A 56 -14.27 10.22 4.19
N LEU A 57 -12.94 10.34 4.42
CA LEU A 57 -11.86 9.56 3.80
C LEU A 57 -11.64 9.88 2.31
N ILE A 58 -12.19 10.99 1.83
CA ILE A 58 -12.09 11.44 0.42
C ILE A 58 -11.48 12.83 0.37
N HIS A 59 -12.06 13.77 1.10
CA HIS A 59 -11.62 15.16 1.13
C HIS A 59 -10.66 15.38 2.30
N TRP A 60 -9.39 15.58 1.97
CA TRP A 60 -8.31 15.69 2.93
C TRP A 60 -7.82 17.13 3.07
N GLU A 61 -7.58 17.52 4.30
CA GLU A 61 -6.93 18.79 4.67
C GLU A 61 -5.54 18.45 5.23
N GLU A 62 -4.48 18.94 4.55
CA GLU A 62 -3.12 18.78 5.04
C GLU A 62 -2.85 19.69 6.23
N LEU A 63 -2.17 19.14 7.23
CA LEU A 63 -1.71 19.82 8.42
C LEU A 63 -0.18 19.91 8.43
N GLU A 64 0.38 20.55 9.46
CA GLU A 64 1.82 20.49 9.69
C GLU A 64 2.27 19.05 9.94
N PRO A 65 3.51 18.68 9.55
CA PRO A 65 4.02 17.34 9.80
C PRO A 65 3.89 16.90 11.26
N ALA A 66 3.40 15.69 11.48
CA ALA A 66 3.25 15.11 12.81
C ALA A 66 4.59 14.77 13.46
N LEU A 67 5.56 14.28 12.68
CA LEU A 67 6.90 13.97 13.15
C LEU A 67 7.94 14.63 12.26
N VAL A 68 8.94 15.22 12.92
CA VAL A 68 10.11 15.85 12.30
C VAL A 68 11.36 15.10 12.78
N PRO A 69 12.36 14.81 11.94
CA PRO A 69 13.58 14.13 12.34
C PRO A 69 14.51 15.08 13.12
N ASP A 70 14.33 15.18 14.42
CA ASP A 70 15.00 16.14 15.31
C ASP A 70 15.73 15.49 16.50
N MET A 71 15.64 14.15 16.61
CA MET A 71 16.25 13.40 17.73
C MET A 71 17.49 12.62 17.25
N PRO A 72 18.45 12.29 18.13
CA PRO A 72 19.67 11.57 17.74
C PRO A 72 19.43 10.22 17.04
N TYR A 73 18.28 9.61 17.23
CA TYR A 73 17.92 8.32 16.65
C TYR A 73 17.11 8.43 15.34
N ASP A 74 16.79 9.66 14.91
CA ASP A 74 16.06 9.90 13.65
C ASP A 74 16.55 11.13 12.86
N ASN A 75 17.47 11.93 13.40
CA ASN A 75 17.99 13.11 12.72
C ASN A 75 19.12 12.73 11.76
N ASP A 76 18.78 12.32 10.55
CA ASP A 76 19.73 11.94 9.51
C ASP A 76 19.22 12.39 8.14
N LYS A 77 20.14 12.85 7.28
CA LYS A 77 19.82 13.25 5.92
C LYS A 77 19.35 12.08 5.04
N ASN A 78 19.94 10.89 5.22
CA ASN A 78 19.59 9.68 4.46
C ASN A 78 18.61 8.80 5.24
N GLY A 79 17.99 9.33 6.28
CA GLY A 79 17.12 8.63 7.23
C GLY A 79 15.90 9.42 7.60
N GLY A 80 15.63 9.49 8.89
CA GLY A 80 14.51 10.25 9.42
C GLY A 80 13.52 9.42 10.20
N CYS A 81 12.30 9.93 10.29
CA CYS A 81 11.15 9.23 10.84
C CYS A 81 10.56 8.32 9.76
N PHE A 82 10.99 7.03 9.74
CA PHE A 82 10.52 6.02 8.79
C PHE A 82 9.13 5.51 9.15
N SER A 83 8.60 4.62 8.32
CA SER A 83 7.25 4.11 8.39
C SER A 83 6.89 3.44 9.72
N GLY A 84 5.60 3.27 9.94
CA GLY A 84 5.07 2.68 11.14
C GLY A 84 3.54 2.67 11.19
N SER A 85 2.96 2.82 12.37
CA SER A 85 1.51 2.74 12.55
C SER A 85 1.00 3.59 13.71
N VAL A 86 -0.34 3.76 13.78
CA VAL A 86 -1.01 4.56 14.79
C VAL A 86 -2.10 3.75 15.46
N VAL A 87 -2.21 3.87 16.78
CA VAL A 87 -3.34 3.33 17.55
C VAL A 87 -3.95 4.41 18.44
N VAL A 88 -5.23 4.23 18.77
CA VAL A 88 -5.94 5.03 19.78
C VAL A 88 -6.00 4.24 21.08
N HIS A 89 -5.57 4.84 22.16
CA HIS A 89 -5.70 4.29 23.50
C HIS A 89 -5.90 5.42 24.51
N ASP A 90 -6.82 5.24 25.47
CA ASP A 90 -7.13 6.21 26.53
C ASP A 90 -7.28 7.66 26.04
N ASP A 91 -8.08 7.85 24.95
CA ASP A 91 -8.34 9.15 24.31
C ASP A 91 -7.06 9.88 23.86
N GLN A 92 -6.02 9.12 23.45
CA GLN A 92 -4.77 9.62 22.91
C GLN A 92 -4.38 8.84 21.65
N LEU A 93 -3.60 9.47 20.78
CA LEU A 93 -2.94 8.83 19.64
C LEU A 93 -1.52 8.40 20.06
N PHE A 94 -1.17 7.17 19.72
CA PHE A 94 0.16 6.58 19.88
C PHE A 94 0.71 6.27 18.48
N LEU A 95 1.74 7.00 18.07
CA LEU A 95 2.40 6.87 16.78
C LEU A 95 3.70 6.08 16.97
N PHE A 96 3.72 4.86 16.45
CA PHE A 96 4.92 4.01 16.46
C PHE A 96 5.63 4.15 15.12
N TYR A 97 6.93 4.42 15.14
CA TYR A 97 7.71 4.68 13.93
C TYR A 97 9.14 4.17 14.07
N THR A 98 9.80 3.96 12.94
CA THR A 98 11.21 3.64 12.93
C THR A 98 12.03 4.92 12.83
N GLY A 99 12.92 5.14 13.78
CA GLY A 99 14.00 6.12 13.64
C GLY A 99 15.17 5.50 12.90
N ARG A 100 15.55 6.08 11.77
CA ARG A 100 16.66 5.57 10.95
C ARG A 100 17.76 6.58 10.84
N THR A 101 18.97 6.15 11.20
CA THR A 101 20.19 6.93 11.08
C THR A 101 21.29 6.09 10.41
N GLU A 102 22.30 6.76 9.85
CA GLU A 102 23.45 6.12 9.22
C GLU A 102 24.73 6.87 9.59
N ASP A 103 25.77 6.12 9.94
CA ASP A 103 27.11 6.65 10.16
C ASP A 103 28.17 5.74 9.52
N GLU A 104 29.45 6.02 9.76
CA GLU A 104 30.57 5.24 9.23
C GLU A 104 30.59 3.77 9.68
N THR A 105 29.85 3.42 10.75
CA THR A 105 29.76 2.06 11.29
C THR A 105 28.56 1.29 10.70
N GLY A 106 27.56 1.96 10.19
CA GLY A 106 26.43 1.32 9.53
C GLY A 106 25.12 2.08 9.63
N ILE A 107 24.04 1.37 9.32
CA ILE A 107 22.65 1.81 9.43
C ILE A 107 22.09 1.32 10.76
N PHE A 108 21.35 2.20 11.44
CA PHE A 108 20.67 1.93 12.70
C PHE A 108 19.18 2.20 12.53
N GLU A 109 18.38 1.21 12.87
CA GLU A 109 16.92 1.27 12.85
C GLU A 109 16.38 0.92 14.24
N THR A 110 15.69 1.89 14.85
CA THR A 110 15.14 1.77 16.21
C THR A 110 13.63 1.99 16.16
N GLN A 111 12.87 1.34 17.07
CA GLN A 111 11.44 1.56 17.12
C GLN A 111 11.11 2.58 18.22
N ASN A 112 10.30 3.57 17.87
CA ASN A 112 10.06 4.76 18.68
C ASN A 112 8.56 5.06 18.80
N LEU A 113 8.22 5.92 19.74
CA LEU A 113 6.86 6.36 20.05
C LEU A 113 6.76 7.87 20.08
N ALA A 114 5.68 8.39 19.51
CA ALA A 114 5.20 9.74 19.80
C ALA A 114 3.73 9.69 20.22
N VAL A 115 3.31 10.61 21.08
CA VAL A 115 1.95 10.64 21.64
C VAL A 115 1.29 11.99 21.41
N SER A 116 -0.01 11.98 21.13
CA SER A 116 -0.83 13.17 21.03
C SER A 116 -2.14 13.03 21.78
N LYS A 117 -2.53 14.10 22.53
CA LYS A 117 -3.81 14.18 23.23
C LYS A 117 -4.90 14.86 22.39
N ASP A 118 -4.52 15.66 21.42
CA ASP A 118 -5.43 16.44 20.62
C ASP A 118 -5.51 16.03 19.14
N GLY A 119 -4.58 15.19 18.69
CA GLY A 119 -4.46 14.75 17.31
C GLY A 119 -3.71 15.75 16.42
N ILE A 120 -3.17 16.83 16.98
CA ILE A 120 -2.48 17.89 16.23
C ILE A 120 -1.04 18.07 16.72
N HIS A 121 -0.82 18.07 18.03
CA HIS A 121 0.49 18.25 18.63
C HIS A 121 1.02 16.89 19.10
N PHE A 122 2.17 16.50 18.59
CA PHE A 122 2.81 15.19 18.85
C PHE A 122 4.09 15.40 19.64
N VAL A 123 4.27 14.59 20.68
CA VAL A 123 5.47 14.64 21.53
C VAL A 123 6.13 13.27 21.51
N LYS A 124 7.39 13.22 21.11
CA LYS A 124 8.22 12.01 21.18
C LYS A 124 8.42 11.58 22.62
N ALA A 125 8.23 10.29 22.90
CA ALA A 125 8.32 9.75 24.25
C ALA A 125 9.74 9.86 24.81
N GLU A 126 9.86 10.08 26.12
CA GLU A 126 11.16 10.17 26.82
C GLU A 126 11.86 8.80 26.87
N GLU A 127 11.09 7.72 26.81
CA GLU A 127 11.54 6.33 26.78
C GLU A 127 12.22 5.91 25.49
N ASN A 128 12.12 6.72 24.44
CA ASN A 128 12.70 6.40 23.12
C ASN A 128 14.24 6.25 23.15
N PRO A 129 14.78 5.32 22.37
CA PRO A 129 14.08 4.29 21.60
C PRO A 129 13.46 3.20 22.46
N LEU A 130 12.22 2.80 22.17
CA LEU A 130 11.53 1.70 22.85
C LEU A 130 12.21 0.35 22.57
N ILE A 131 12.64 0.15 21.30
CA ILE A 131 13.42 -1.01 20.87
C ILE A 131 14.65 -0.49 20.15
N LYS A 132 15.83 -0.74 20.72
CA LYS A 132 17.10 -0.14 20.28
C LYS A 132 17.84 -0.95 19.24
N GLU A 133 17.61 -2.24 19.18
CA GLU A 133 18.40 -3.17 18.39
C GLU A 133 17.50 -4.22 17.75
N VAL A 134 17.92 -4.68 16.57
CA VAL A 134 17.30 -5.83 15.94
C VAL A 134 17.42 -7.06 16.85
N PRO A 135 16.37 -7.89 16.95
CA PRO A 135 16.43 -9.10 17.76
C PRO A 135 17.53 -10.06 17.29
N GLU A 136 17.98 -10.94 18.17
CA GLU A 136 18.99 -11.97 17.90
C GLU A 136 18.69 -12.72 16.56
N LYS A 137 19.72 -12.92 15.75
CA LYS A 137 19.66 -13.55 14.42
C LYS A 137 18.94 -12.70 13.34
N GLY A 138 18.63 -11.43 13.61
CA GLY A 138 18.17 -10.49 12.59
C GLY A 138 19.31 -10.05 11.66
N GLY A 139 18.94 -9.61 10.47
CA GLY A 139 19.80 -8.87 9.58
C GLY A 139 19.96 -7.41 10.03
N ARG A 140 20.44 -6.56 9.13
CA ARG A 140 20.55 -5.12 9.38
C ARG A 140 19.18 -4.42 9.41
N ASP A 141 18.27 -4.89 8.56
CA ASP A 141 16.98 -4.26 8.33
C ASP A 141 15.99 -4.68 9.42
N PHE A 142 15.41 -3.67 10.11
CA PHE A 142 14.47 -3.87 11.22
C PHE A 142 13.59 -2.63 11.36
N ARG A 143 12.41 -2.59 10.70
CA ARG A 143 11.60 -1.38 10.60
C ARG A 143 10.09 -1.63 10.47
N ASP A 144 9.36 -0.52 10.38
CA ASP A 144 7.93 -0.42 10.07
C ASP A 144 7.03 -1.09 11.12
N PRO A 145 7.02 -0.59 12.37
CA PRO A 145 6.26 -1.21 13.46
C PRO A 145 4.75 -1.07 13.22
N LYS A 146 4.04 -2.19 13.09
CA LYS A 146 2.58 -2.25 13.13
C LYS A 146 2.10 -2.69 14.49
N VAL A 147 1.32 -1.82 15.15
CA VAL A 147 0.77 -2.07 16.49
C VAL A 147 -0.73 -2.32 16.40
N PHE A 148 -1.21 -3.34 17.11
CA PHE A 148 -2.62 -3.70 17.21
C PHE A 148 -2.90 -4.42 18.54
N PHE A 149 -4.16 -4.46 18.96
CA PHE A 149 -4.58 -5.16 20.17
C PHE A 149 -5.16 -6.54 19.85
N ALA A 150 -4.61 -7.59 20.42
CA ALA A 150 -5.09 -8.95 20.22
C ALA A 150 -4.85 -9.81 21.46
N GLN A 151 -5.85 -10.63 21.83
CA GLN A 151 -5.79 -11.56 22.97
C GLN A 151 -5.33 -10.90 24.25
N GLY A 152 -5.92 -9.72 24.57
CA GLY A 152 -5.68 -9.01 25.84
C GLY A 152 -4.33 -8.31 25.98
N LYS A 153 -3.54 -8.22 24.92
CA LYS A 153 -2.26 -7.51 24.89
C LYS A 153 -2.10 -6.67 23.61
N TRP A 154 -1.30 -5.64 23.72
CA TRP A 154 -0.76 -4.95 22.57
C TRP A 154 0.29 -5.83 21.89
N ARG A 155 0.20 -5.90 20.58
CA ARG A 155 1.13 -6.62 19.72
C ARG A 155 1.80 -5.62 18.79
N MET A 156 3.09 -5.77 18.56
CA MET A 156 3.84 -5.04 17.56
C MET A 156 4.52 -6.05 16.65
N ILE A 157 4.30 -5.94 15.37
CA ILE A 157 5.09 -6.64 14.37
C ILE A 157 6.01 -5.65 13.67
N CYS A 158 7.25 -6.07 13.39
CA CYS A 158 8.22 -5.30 12.62
C CYS A 158 8.73 -6.16 11.47
N GLY A 159 8.96 -5.51 10.33
CA GLY A 159 9.60 -6.13 9.19
C GLY A 159 11.11 -6.19 9.33
N GLY A 160 11.73 -7.07 8.56
CA GLY A 160 13.17 -7.18 8.54
C GLY A 160 13.68 -8.30 7.63
N SER A 161 14.96 -8.63 7.80
CA SER A 161 15.67 -9.62 7.00
C SER A 161 16.58 -10.51 7.83
N THR A 162 16.99 -11.65 7.28
CA THR A 162 17.97 -12.56 7.92
C THR A 162 19.41 -12.08 7.75
N GLY A 163 19.68 -11.24 6.77
CA GLY A 163 21.02 -10.76 6.42
C GLY A 163 20.96 -9.45 5.66
N ARG A 164 22.00 -9.17 4.88
CA ARG A 164 21.99 -8.04 3.95
C ARG A 164 21.06 -8.37 2.76
N ILE A 165 20.17 -7.44 2.43
CA ILE A 165 19.18 -7.64 1.36
C ILE A 165 19.80 -7.87 -0.03
N GLU A 166 21.01 -7.39 -0.26
CA GLU A 166 21.76 -7.65 -1.50
C GLU A 166 22.21 -9.14 -1.60
N HIS A 167 22.28 -9.83 -0.45
CA HIS A 167 22.72 -11.22 -0.44
C HIS A 167 21.57 -12.15 -0.88
N PRO A 168 21.80 -13.06 -1.84
CA PRO A 168 20.76 -13.93 -2.39
C PRO A 168 20.13 -14.87 -1.36
N ASP A 169 20.84 -15.21 -0.29
CA ASP A 169 20.35 -16.08 0.78
C ASP A 169 19.60 -15.30 1.90
N SER A 170 19.43 -13.99 1.76
CA SER A 170 18.61 -13.22 2.69
C SER A 170 17.13 -13.57 2.51
N CYS A 171 16.40 -13.71 3.63
CA CYS A 171 14.97 -13.97 3.69
C CYS A 171 14.29 -12.85 4.48
N GLY A 172 13.08 -12.49 4.07
CA GLY A 172 12.23 -11.57 4.83
C GLY A 172 11.80 -12.18 6.16
N ARG A 173 11.64 -11.34 7.18
CA ARG A 173 11.16 -11.73 8.51
C ARG A 173 10.11 -10.78 9.03
N ILE A 174 9.21 -11.34 9.84
CA ILE A 174 8.29 -10.58 10.69
C ILE A 174 8.61 -10.94 12.14
N TYR A 175 9.04 -9.95 12.91
CA TYR A 175 9.30 -10.06 14.35
C TYR A 175 8.05 -9.71 15.13
N LEU A 176 7.82 -10.39 16.27
CA LEU A 176 6.70 -10.11 17.17
C LEU A 176 7.18 -9.64 18.52
N PHE A 177 6.53 -8.60 19.02
CA PHE A 177 6.68 -8.08 20.39
C PHE A 177 5.31 -7.97 21.05
N SER A 178 5.29 -7.94 22.36
CA SER A 178 4.08 -7.75 23.16
C SER A 178 4.28 -6.72 24.26
N SER A 179 3.23 -5.98 24.59
CA SER A 179 3.18 -4.99 25.66
C SER A 179 1.84 -4.98 26.37
N THR A 180 1.81 -4.50 27.60
CA THR A 180 0.59 -4.23 28.36
C THR A 180 0.28 -2.74 28.48
N ASP A 181 1.22 -1.86 28.11
CA ASP A 181 1.16 -0.42 28.39
C ASP A 181 1.58 0.48 27.19
N LEU A 182 1.95 -0.10 26.04
CA LEU A 182 2.46 0.58 24.85
C LEU A 182 3.86 1.20 24.96
N TYR A 183 4.45 1.22 26.14
CA TYR A 183 5.78 1.79 26.40
C TYR A 183 6.85 0.71 26.57
N HIS A 184 6.52 -0.39 27.24
CA HIS A 184 7.46 -1.48 27.52
C HIS A 184 7.14 -2.70 26.65
N TRP A 185 8.07 -3.05 25.77
CA TRP A 185 7.90 -4.12 24.79
C TRP A 185 8.80 -5.31 25.09
N THR A 186 8.22 -6.50 25.07
CA THR A 186 8.94 -7.76 25.24
C THR A 186 8.99 -8.48 23.91
N TYR A 187 10.17 -8.85 23.46
CA TYR A 187 10.36 -9.68 22.27
C TYR A 187 9.73 -11.06 22.47
N SER A 188 8.86 -11.48 21.57
CA SER A 188 8.16 -12.77 21.62
C SER A 188 8.81 -13.80 20.71
N GLY A 189 9.38 -13.39 19.59
CA GLY A 189 10.02 -14.30 18.64
C GLY A 189 9.90 -13.83 17.17
N ILE A 190 10.30 -14.71 16.27
CA ILE A 190 10.08 -14.57 14.82
C ILE A 190 8.70 -15.17 14.54
N LEU A 191 7.75 -14.32 14.14
CA LEU A 191 6.38 -14.73 13.82
C LEU A 191 6.29 -15.46 12.49
N TYR A 192 7.06 -14.97 11.51
CA TYR A 192 7.12 -15.55 10.17
C TYR A 192 8.49 -15.29 9.53
N GLU A 193 8.99 -16.27 8.79
CA GLU A 193 10.18 -16.17 7.94
C GLU A 193 9.79 -16.55 6.50
N ALA A 194 10.22 -15.74 5.54
CA ALA A 194 9.86 -15.88 4.14
C ALA A 194 10.27 -17.25 3.57
N GLU A 195 9.35 -17.87 2.87
CA GLU A 195 9.66 -19.02 2.02
C GLU A 195 10.37 -18.55 0.72
N PRO A 196 11.03 -19.47 -0.01
CA PRO A 196 11.67 -19.15 -1.27
C PRO A 196 10.68 -18.50 -2.25
N GLY A 197 11.00 -17.30 -2.74
CA GLY A 197 10.17 -16.54 -3.67
C GLY A 197 9.26 -15.49 -3.02
N GLU A 198 9.22 -15.40 -1.69
CA GLU A 198 8.39 -14.42 -0.99
C GLU A 198 9.10 -13.09 -0.69
N GLY A 199 10.41 -13.01 -0.91
CA GLY A 199 11.20 -11.79 -0.75
C GLY A 199 12.38 -11.93 0.22
N ARG A 200 13.35 -11.04 0.07
CA ARG A 200 14.59 -11.04 0.87
C ARG A 200 14.51 -10.18 2.13
N MET A 201 13.59 -9.26 2.14
CA MET A 201 13.27 -8.38 3.24
C MET A 201 11.79 -8.03 3.17
N PHE A 202 11.13 -7.91 4.29
CA PHE A 202 9.74 -7.51 4.41
C PHE A 202 9.62 -6.09 4.94
N GLU A 203 9.15 -5.17 4.09
CA GLU A 203 8.79 -3.81 4.48
C GLU A 203 7.31 -3.70 4.80
N CYS A 204 6.95 -2.72 5.62
CA CYS A 204 5.57 -2.35 5.94
C CYS A 204 4.68 -3.56 6.29
N PRO A 205 5.08 -4.41 7.26
CA PRO A 205 4.23 -5.51 7.67
C PRO A 205 2.92 -4.98 8.26
N ASP A 206 1.82 -5.70 7.98
CA ASP A 206 0.52 -5.41 8.57
C ASP A 206 -0.16 -6.71 9.00
N ALA A 207 -1.09 -6.63 9.95
CA ALA A 207 -1.86 -7.76 10.43
C ALA A 207 -3.30 -7.36 10.70
N PHE A 208 -4.24 -8.14 10.17
CA PHE A 208 -5.66 -7.96 10.42
C PHE A 208 -6.41 -9.30 10.43
N CYS A 209 -7.60 -9.30 11.00
CA CYS A 209 -8.44 -10.50 11.08
C CYS A 209 -9.79 -10.23 10.42
N LEU A 210 -10.20 -11.11 9.51
CA LEU A 210 -11.51 -11.14 8.88
C LEU A 210 -12.14 -12.52 9.08
N ASP A 211 -13.31 -12.58 9.70
CA ASP A 211 -14.07 -13.82 9.92
C ASP A 211 -13.21 -14.97 10.47
N ASP A 212 -12.42 -14.67 11.52
CA ASP A 212 -11.51 -15.60 12.20
C ASP A 212 -10.31 -16.09 11.36
N VAL A 213 -10.06 -15.48 10.19
CA VAL A 213 -8.84 -15.69 9.40
C VAL A 213 -7.89 -14.52 9.62
N TRP A 214 -6.67 -14.81 10.03
CA TRP A 214 -5.62 -13.81 10.11
C TRP A 214 -4.94 -13.61 8.77
N PHE A 215 -4.68 -12.36 8.46
CA PHE A 215 -3.89 -11.93 7.32
C PHE A 215 -2.64 -11.22 7.82
N LEU A 216 -1.48 -11.64 7.31
CA LEU A 216 -0.25 -10.88 7.36
C LEU A 216 0.00 -10.33 5.96
N THR A 217 0.30 -9.05 5.86
CA THR A 217 0.70 -8.44 4.59
C THR A 217 2.05 -7.78 4.71
N THR A 218 2.77 -7.66 3.61
CA THR A 218 4.07 -7.01 3.56
C THR A 218 4.41 -6.61 2.14
N SER A 219 5.31 -5.65 1.98
CA SER A 219 5.88 -5.26 0.69
C SER A 219 7.28 -5.84 0.56
N PRO A 220 7.44 -6.97 -0.15
CA PRO A 220 8.71 -7.68 -0.23
C PRO A 220 9.72 -6.95 -1.11
N MET A 221 10.97 -6.89 -0.66
CA MET A 221 12.08 -6.33 -1.44
C MET A 221 12.82 -7.41 -2.22
N TYR A 222 13.28 -7.03 -3.43
CA TYR A 222 14.16 -7.83 -4.30
C TYR A 222 13.59 -9.17 -4.78
N GLU A 223 12.27 -9.27 -4.90
CA GLU A 223 11.66 -10.42 -5.58
C GLU A 223 11.68 -10.20 -7.10
N LYS A 224 11.96 -11.27 -7.87
CA LYS A 224 12.20 -11.15 -9.33
C LYS A 224 10.95 -10.84 -10.13
N ASP A 225 9.83 -11.42 -9.74
CA ASP A 225 8.59 -11.38 -10.51
C ASP A 225 7.51 -10.53 -9.85
N SER A 226 7.94 -9.75 -8.88
CA SER A 226 7.33 -8.49 -8.50
C SER A 226 5.91 -8.54 -7.98
N VAL A 227 5.79 -9.18 -6.89
CA VAL A 227 4.70 -8.91 -5.98
C VAL A 227 4.99 -7.58 -5.31
N THR A 228 4.13 -6.60 -5.51
CA THR A 228 4.26 -5.29 -4.87
C THR A 228 3.83 -5.34 -3.40
N THR A 229 2.83 -6.16 -3.08
CA THR A 229 2.37 -6.41 -1.71
C THR A 229 1.88 -7.85 -1.59
N LEU A 230 2.61 -8.64 -0.83
CA LEU A 230 2.28 -10.02 -0.50
C LEU A 230 1.22 -10.05 0.62
N TYR A 231 0.25 -10.95 0.54
CA TYR A 231 -0.53 -11.35 1.69
C TYR A 231 -0.37 -12.85 1.98
N LEU A 232 -0.43 -13.18 3.24
CA LEU A 232 -0.45 -14.54 3.78
C LEU A 232 -1.72 -14.65 4.62
N SER A 233 -2.54 -15.68 4.41
CA SER A 233 -3.69 -15.96 5.26
C SER A 233 -3.50 -17.26 6.03
N GLY A 234 -4.08 -17.34 7.23
CA GLY A 234 -3.95 -18.50 8.08
C GLY A 234 -4.36 -18.28 9.53
N GLN A 235 -3.76 -19.04 10.42
CA GLN A 235 -4.04 -18.99 11.86
C GLN A 235 -2.86 -18.39 12.62
N MET A 236 -3.17 -17.55 13.61
CA MET A 236 -2.20 -16.86 14.44
C MET A 236 -2.20 -17.44 15.87
N ASP A 237 -1.06 -17.95 16.32
CA ASP A 237 -0.82 -18.37 17.71
C ASP A 237 0.16 -17.38 18.37
N PHE A 238 -0.36 -16.37 19.05
CA PHE A 238 0.46 -15.36 19.70
C PHE A 238 1.24 -15.88 20.92
N ASP A 239 0.79 -16.94 21.55
CA ASP A 239 1.46 -17.51 22.74
C ASP A 239 2.69 -18.31 22.34
N LYS A 240 2.64 -18.99 21.20
CA LYS A 240 3.79 -19.71 20.62
C LYS A 240 4.63 -18.86 19.68
N CYS A 241 4.15 -17.65 19.32
CA CYS A 241 4.75 -16.81 18.29
C CYS A 241 4.84 -17.56 16.94
N GLU A 242 3.73 -18.11 16.47
CA GLU A 242 3.65 -18.88 15.23
C GLU A 242 2.52 -18.36 14.35
N PHE A 243 2.79 -18.24 13.07
CA PHE A 243 1.79 -18.03 12.03
C PHE A 243 1.72 -19.26 11.11
N HIS A 244 0.59 -19.95 11.15
CA HIS A 244 0.35 -21.14 10.32
C HIS A 244 -0.27 -20.69 9.00
N LYS A 245 0.59 -20.45 8.00
CA LYS A 245 0.19 -20.04 6.66
C LYS A 245 -0.63 -21.13 5.96
N GLU A 246 -1.78 -20.75 5.42
CA GLU A 246 -2.65 -21.61 4.61
C GLU A 246 -2.57 -21.22 3.13
N ILE A 247 -2.61 -19.92 2.82
CA ILE A 247 -2.60 -19.37 1.46
C ILE A 247 -1.65 -18.18 1.41
N SER A 248 -1.03 -18.00 0.25
CA SER A 248 -0.32 -16.76 -0.10
C SER A 248 -0.83 -16.20 -1.43
N GLY A 249 -0.77 -14.88 -1.57
CA GLY A 249 -1.18 -14.19 -2.78
C GLY A 249 -0.73 -12.73 -2.77
N THR A 250 -1.15 -11.96 -3.77
CA THR A 250 -0.86 -10.53 -3.83
C THR A 250 -2.11 -9.70 -3.59
N LEU A 251 -1.98 -8.59 -2.87
CA LEU A 251 -3.10 -7.66 -2.67
C LEU A 251 -3.48 -6.92 -3.97
N ASP A 252 -2.53 -6.74 -4.88
CA ASP A 252 -2.75 -6.08 -6.17
C ASP A 252 -1.75 -6.60 -7.19
N LEU A 253 -2.23 -6.93 -8.40
CA LEU A 253 -1.42 -7.45 -9.50
C LEU A 253 -0.68 -6.35 -10.27
N GLY A 254 -0.98 -5.08 -9.96
CA GLY A 254 -0.43 -3.93 -10.64
C GLY A 254 1.02 -3.62 -10.25
N THR A 255 1.59 -2.65 -10.95
CA THR A 255 2.98 -2.21 -10.75
C THR A 255 3.10 -1.12 -9.68
N HIS A 256 1.98 -0.49 -9.30
CA HIS A 256 1.94 0.70 -8.47
C HIS A 256 0.99 0.49 -7.27
N TYR A 257 1.31 -0.46 -6.41
CA TYR A 257 0.59 -0.71 -5.17
C TYR A 257 1.55 -1.24 -4.12
N TYR A 258 2.11 -0.37 -3.30
CA TYR A 258 3.19 -0.69 -2.36
C TYR A 258 2.88 -0.19 -0.96
N ALA A 259 3.49 -0.78 0.07
CA ALA A 259 3.40 -0.37 1.47
C ALA A 259 1.96 -0.27 1.99
N ALA A 260 1.07 -1.19 1.58
CA ALA A 260 -0.32 -1.16 1.99
C ALA A 260 -0.47 -1.29 3.51
N GLN A 261 -1.26 -0.37 4.12
CA GLN A 261 -1.59 -0.38 5.53
C GLN A 261 -3.10 -0.47 5.72
N THR A 262 -3.53 -1.40 6.59
CA THR A 262 -4.94 -1.50 6.98
C THR A 262 -5.24 -0.66 8.21
N TYR A 263 -6.51 -0.31 8.37
CA TYR A 263 -7.04 0.36 9.53
C TYR A 263 -8.49 -0.07 9.80
N PRO A 264 -8.86 -0.20 11.07
CA PRO A 264 -10.24 -0.45 11.44
C PRO A 264 -11.08 0.80 11.19
N VAL A 265 -12.27 0.62 10.63
CA VAL A 265 -13.25 1.69 10.46
C VAL A 265 -14.43 1.47 11.41
N LEU A 266 -15.17 2.52 11.68
CA LEU A 266 -16.46 2.43 12.35
C LEU A 266 -17.33 1.39 11.64
N HIS A 267 -17.90 0.44 12.41
CA HIS A 267 -18.73 -0.69 11.94
C HIS A 267 -17.98 -1.95 11.50
N GLY A 268 -16.70 -2.10 11.84
CA GLY A 268 -15.97 -3.37 11.67
C GLY A 268 -15.47 -3.65 10.25
N GLU A 269 -15.57 -2.69 9.33
CA GLU A 269 -14.93 -2.83 8.03
C GLU A 269 -13.41 -2.71 8.18
N ILE A 270 -12.68 -3.60 7.54
CA ILE A 270 -11.23 -3.46 7.36
C ILE A 270 -10.99 -2.74 6.04
N ARG A 271 -10.26 -1.66 6.12
CA ARG A 271 -9.88 -0.86 4.95
C ARG A 271 -8.37 -0.72 4.85
N SER A 272 -7.87 -0.47 3.65
CA SER A 272 -6.47 -0.15 3.42
C SER A 272 -6.29 1.06 2.55
N VAL A 273 -5.09 1.62 2.64
CA VAL A 273 -4.51 2.57 1.70
C VAL A 273 -3.11 2.09 1.37
N ALA A 274 -2.65 2.31 0.15
CA ALA A 274 -1.31 1.98 -0.31
C ALA A 274 -0.66 3.16 -1.04
N TRP A 275 0.65 3.15 -1.15
CA TRP A 275 1.36 4.06 -2.02
C TRP A 275 1.23 3.57 -3.48
N LEU A 276 0.69 4.43 -4.34
CA LEU A 276 0.63 4.19 -5.77
C LEU A 276 1.93 4.69 -6.42
N GLY A 277 3.00 4.01 -6.13
CA GLY A 277 4.34 4.29 -6.60
C GLY A 277 5.19 3.03 -6.61
N GLY A 278 6.49 3.20 -6.71
CA GLY A 278 7.43 2.10 -6.65
C GLY A 278 8.86 2.60 -6.64
N TRP A 279 9.76 1.75 -6.21
CA TRP A 279 11.17 2.07 -6.06
C TRP A 279 11.97 1.80 -7.34
N LEU A 280 13.02 2.56 -7.60
CA LEU A 280 13.87 2.40 -8.79
C LEU A 280 14.62 1.04 -8.86
N TRP A 281 14.71 0.32 -7.75
CA TRP A 281 15.26 -1.04 -7.75
C TRP A 281 14.27 -2.08 -8.29
N MET A 282 12.98 -1.75 -8.36
CA MET A 282 11.97 -2.62 -8.96
C MET A 282 12.21 -2.74 -10.47
N PRO A 283 12.10 -3.95 -11.05
CA PRO A 283 12.51 -4.17 -12.44
C PRO A 283 11.68 -3.42 -13.48
N TRP A 284 10.48 -2.96 -13.14
CA TRP A 284 9.56 -2.22 -14.03
C TRP A 284 9.57 -0.70 -13.83
N ILE A 285 10.13 -0.19 -12.74
CA ILE A 285 10.19 1.25 -12.50
C ILE A 285 11.45 1.84 -13.15
N ARG A 286 11.29 2.90 -13.94
CA ARG A 286 12.40 3.64 -14.58
C ARG A 286 12.76 4.91 -13.84
N ASP A 287 11.74 5.63 -13.39
CA ASP A 287 11.84 6.86 -12.63
C ASP A 287 10.63 7.02 -11.72
N PHE A 288 10.62 8.03 -10.87
CA PHE A 288 9.51 8.29 -9.95
C PHE A 288 8.32 9.02 -10.60
N GLY A 289 8.29 9.11 -11.91
CA GLY A 289 7.24 9.83 -12.62
C GLY A 289 7.54 11.33 -12.80
N PRO A 290 6.55 12.10 -13.26
CA PRO A 290 6.73 13.49 -13.64
C PRO A 290 7.02 14.40 -12.45
N GLU A 291 7.81 15.44 -12.66
CA GLU A 291 8.06 16.52 -11.72
C GLU A 291 6.94 17.56 -11.81
N GLU A 292 6.15 17.70 -10.75
CA GLU A 292 4.98 18.60 -10.69
C GLU A 292 4.99 19.48 -9.44
N GLY A 293 6.14 19.54 -8.76
CA GLY A 293 6.26 20.15 -7.44
C GLY A 293 5.80 19.20 -6.32
N TYR A 294 5.27 18.04 -6.64
CA TYR A 294 5.00 16.93 -5.74
C TYR A 294 5.26 15.59 -6.43
N ARG A 295 5.48 14.55 -5.64
CA ARG A 295 5.55 13.16 -6.09
C ARG A 295 4.91 12.22 -5.08
N GLY A 296 4.30 11.18 -5.62
CA GLY A 296 3.62 10.15 -4.85
C GLY A 296 2.10 10.41 -4.74
N ILE A 297 1.38 9.32 -4.69
CA ILE A 297 -0.08 9.27 -4.64
C ILE A 297 -0.42 8.15 -3.67
N LEU A 298 -1.38 8.38 -2.77
CA LEU A 298 -1.96 7.30 -1.98
C LEU A 298 -3.29 6.86 -2.59
N ASP A 299 -3.52 5.55 -2.56
CA ASP A 299 -4.74 4.93 -3.10
C ASP A 299 -6.01 5.45 -2.41
N VAL A 300 -7.11 5.33 -3.09
CA VAL A 300 -8.42 5.48 -2.44
C VAL A 300 -8.65 4.33 -1.47
N SER A 301 -9.44 4.57 -0.43
CA SER A 301 -9.75 3.55 0.56
C SER A 301 -10.42 2.34 -0.06
N ARG A 302 -9.80 1.16 0.06
CA ARG A 302 -10.36 -0.15 -0.31
C ARG A 302 -10.95 -0.84 0.90
N VAL A 303 -12.08 -1.49 0.70
CA VAL A 303 -12.74 -2.32 1.73
C VAL A 303 -12.46 -3.78 1.44
N TRP A 304 -11.89 -4.49 2.41
CA TRP A 304 -11.56 -5.91 2.32
C TRP A 304 -12.68 -6.76 2.89
N TYR A 305 -12.97 -7.87 2.24
CA TYR A 305 -13.97 -8.85 2.68
C TYR A 305 -13.61 -10.25 2.16
N LEU A 306 -14.25 -11.27 2.72
CA LEU A 306 -14.15 -12.64 2.22
C LEU A 306 -15.36 -12.98 1.38
N ASP A 307 -15.15 -13.66 0.25
CA ASP A 307 -16.24 -14.26 -0.52
C ASP A 307 -16.73 -15.57 0.14
N ASP A 308 -17.75 -16.20 -0.44
CA ASP A 308 -18.33 -17.46 0.06
C ASP A 308 -17.31 -18.61 0.11
N ASN A 309 -16.23 -18.53 -0.64
CA ASN A 309 -15.12 -19.48 -0.66
C ASN A 309 -13.95 -19.06 0.26
N ARG A 310 -14.15 -18.04 1.10
CA ARG A 310 -13.15 -17.46 2.03
C ARG A 310 -11.91 -16.90 1.33
N ARG A 311 -12.04 -16.45 0.08
CA ARG A 311 -10.96 -15.78 -0.68
C ARG A 311 -11.00 -14.27 -0.38
N LEU A 312 -9.85 -13.65 -0.29
CA LEU A 312 -9.72 -12.22 0.00
C LEU A 312 -10.10 -11.37 -1.21
N CYS A 313 -11.18 -10.63 -1.08
CA CYS A 313 -11.71 -9.72 -2.09
C CYS A 313 -11.63 -8.26 -1.61
N ALA A 314 -11.62 -7.33 -2.56
CA ALA A 314 -11.67 -5.90 -2.27
C ALA A 314 -12.73 -5.19 -3.12
N LYS A 315 -13.31 -4.13 -2.58
CA LYS A 315 -14.15 -3.19 -3.30
C LYS A 315 -13.73 -1.75 -3.02
N VAL A 316 -14.01 -0.86 -3.96
CA VAL A 316 -13.93 0.58 -3.70
C VAL A 316 -15.03 0.95 -2.70
N ALA A 317 -14.71 1.78 -1.72
CA ALA A 317 -15.69 2.20 -0.72
C ALA A 317 -16.89 2.92 -1.37
N ASP A 318 -18.10 2.63 -0.91
CA ASP A 318 -19.34 3.16 -1.51
C ASP A 318 -19.37 4.70 -1.55
N LYS A 319 -18.81 5.36 -0.55
CA LYS A 319 -18.66 6.83 -0.53
C LYS A 319 -17.76 7.33 -1.66
N VAL A 320 -16.66 6.63 -1.97
CA VAL A 320 -15.76 6.98 -3.07
C VAL A 320 -16.49 6.81 -4.40
N LYS A 321 -17.22 5.69 -4.58
CA LYS A 321 -18.06 5.48 -5.78
C LYS A 321 -19.10 6.59 -5.97
N ALA A 322 -19.67 7.13 -4.90
CA ALA A 322 -20.68 8.17 -4.97
C ALA A 322 -20.16 9.53 -5.48
N GLU A 323 -18.85 9.79 -5.35
CA GLU A 323 -18.20 11.01 -5.89
C GLU A 323 -17.78 10.85 -7.37
N MET A 324 -17.97 9.66 -7.94
CA MET A 324 -17.52 9.36 -9.29
C MET A 324 -18.66 9.44 -10.29
N LYS A 325 -18.32 9.84 -11.50
CA LYS A 325 -19.24 9.72 -12.62
C LYS A 325 -19.34 8.27 -13.08
N LEU A 326 -20.52 7.68 -12.92
CA LEU A 326 -20.75 6.27 -13.23
C LEU A 326 -21.12 6.05 -14.69
N PHE A 327 -20.45 5.09 -15.33
CA PHE A 327 -20.75 4.58 -16.65
C PHE A 327 -20.95 3.06 -16.59
N SER A 328 -22.17 2.57 -16.78
CA SER A 328 -22.45 1.13 -16.88
C SER A 328 -22.59 0.74 -18.34
N ARG A 329 -21.91 -0.31 -18.77
CA ARG A 329 -21.91 -0.84 -20.14
C ARG A 329 -21.96 -2.36 -20.13
N THR A 330 -22.42 -2.90 -21.25
CA THR A 330 -22.33 -4.33 -21.52
C THR A 330 -20.91 -4.67 -21.92
N LEU A 331 -20.39 -5.76 -21.36
CA LEU A 331 -19.08 -6.29 -21.70
C LEU A 331 -19.12 -6.89 -23.12
N GLU A 332 -18.28 -6.40 -24.00
CA GLU A 332 -18.08 -6.89 -25.37
C GLU A 332 -16.64 -7.37 -25.54
N LYS A 333 -16.36 -8.18 -26.57
CA LYS A 333 -15.00 -8.72 -26.80
C LYS A 333 -13.92 -7.65 -26.92
N HIS A 334 -14.27 -6.48 -27.38
CA HIS A 334 -13.43 -5.31 -27.41
C HIS A 334 -14.23 -4.09 -26.97
N TRP A 335 -13.88 -3.54 -25.85
CA TRP A 335 -14.46 -2.33 -25.31
C TRP A 335 -13.46 -1.18 -25.39
N THR A 336 -13.91 -0.01 -25.83
CA THR A 336 -13.08 1.20 -25.93
C THR A 336 -13.65 2.32 -25.08
N GLY A 337 -12.78 2.98 -24.34
CA GLY A 337 -13.05 4.15 -23.50
C GLY A 337 -13.03 5.49 -24.26
N GLU A 338 -12.98 5.49 -25.60
CA GLU A 338 -12.94 6.73 -26.40
C GLU A 338 -14.05 7.75 -26.07
N ASN A 339 -15.19 7.27 -25.59
CA ASN A 339 -16.34 8.11 -25.21
C ASN A 339 -16.40 8.44 -23.72
N ILE A 340 -15.38 8.09 -22.94
CA ILE A 340 -15.26 8.56 -21.57
C ILE A 340 -14.80 10.02 -21.62
N PRO A 341 -15.49 10.95 -20.92
CA PRO A 341 -15.08 12.36 -20.93
C PRO A 341 -13.64 12.54 -20.46
N PRO A 342 -12.96 13.61 -20.90
CA PRO A 342 -11.62 13.92 -20.41
C PRO A 342 -11.62 14.01 -18.88
N GLN A 343 -10.54 13.56 -18.29
CA GLN A 343 -10.40 13.22 -16.88
C GLN A 343 -10.27 14.41 -15.92
N SER A 344 -11.08 15.44 -16.14
CA SER A 344 -11.27 16.52 -15.16
C SER A 344 -12.13 16.07 -13.96
N GLU A 345 -12.81 14.93 -14.09
CA GLU A 345 -13.67 14.34 -13.05
C GLU A 345 -13.36 12.85 -12.91
N PRO A 346 -13.38 12.29 -11.69
CA PRO A 346 -13.16 10.86 -11.49
C PRO A 346 -14.31 10.04 -12.09
N VAL A 347 -13.97 8.91 -12.71
CA VAL A 347 -14.90 8.07 -13.44
C VAL A 347 -14.86 6.64 -12.92
N MET A 348 -16.03 6.04 -12.73
CA MET A 348 -16.21 4.61 -12.54
C MET A 348 -16.89 4.01 -13.76
N VAL A 349 -16.23 3.03 -14.38
CA VAL A 349 -16.83 2.24 -15.47
C VAL A 349 -17.14 0.85 -14.95
N GLU A 350 -18.40 0.46 -15.01
CA GLU A 350 -18.85 -0.90 -14.69
C GLU A 350 -19.16 -1.64 -16.00
N LEU A 351 -18.42 -2.69 -16.27
CA LEU A 351 -18.63 -3.59 -17.41
C LEU A 351 -19.20 -4.89 -16.89
N LYS A 352 -20.37 -5.31 -17.40
CA LYS A 352 -21.05 -6.56 -17.00
C LYS A 352 -21.41 -7.37 -18.23
N GLY A 353 -21.13 -8.67 -18.20
CA GLY A 353 -21.49 -9.54 -19.31
C GLY A 353 -20.78 -10.88 -19.30
N LYS A 354 -20.88 -11.56 -20.42
CA LYS A 354 -20.26 -12.88 -20.61
C LYS A 354 -18.83 -12.73 -21.11
N LEU A 355 -17.96 -13.51 -20.51
CA LEU A 355 -16.61 -13.66 -21.02
C LEU A 355 -16.62 -14.28 -22.44
N PRO A 356 -15.63 -13.91 -23.28
CA PRO A 356 -15.39 -14.58 -24.53
C PRO A 356 -15.20 -16.10 -24.32
N GLY A 357 -15.58 -16.92 -25.30
CA GLY A 357 -15.34 -18.35 -25.27
C GLY A 357 -13.85 -18.70 -25.32
N ASP A 358 -13.53 -20.01 -25.18
CA ASP A 358 -12.16 -20.50 -25.25
C ASP A 358 -11.48 -20.05 -26.56
N GLY A 359 -10.29 -19.49 -26.45
CA GLY A 359 -9.47 -19.01 -27.57
C GLY A 359 -9.79 -17.58 -28.03
N GLU A 360 -10.69 -16.87 -27.33
CA GLU A 360 -11.01 -15.49 -27.63
C GLU A 360 -10.44 -14.55 -26.57
N LEU A 361 -9.99 -13.37 -26.98
CA LEU A 361 -9.50 -12.32 -26.09
C LEU A 361 -10.62 -11.35 -25.76
N LEU A 362 -10.68 -10.88 -24.52
CA LEU A 362 -11.39 -9.69 -24.11
C LEU A 362 -10.38 -8.56 -23.96
N CYS A 363 -10.50 -7.50 -24.75
CA CYS A 363 -9.62 -6.35 -24.66
C CYS A 363 -10.38 -5.09 -24.25
N ILE A 364 -9.74 -4.29 -23.40
CA ILE A 364 -10.22 -3.01 -22.90
C ILE A 364 -9.17 -1.97 -23.20
N ASP A 365 -9.56 -0.95 -23.99
CA ASP A 365 -8.71 0.19 -24.28
C ASP A 365 -9.14 1.39 -23.45
N LEU A 366 -8.22 1.95 -22.66
CA LEU A 366 -8.42 3.19 -21.91
C LEU A 366 -7.83 4.37 -22.69
N TYR A 367 -8.55 5.48 -22.68
CA TYR A 367 -8.18 6.72 -23.37
C TYR A 367 -8.19 7.91 -22.41
N ASP A 368 -7.28 8.85 -22.66
CA ASP A 368 -7.33 10.22 -22.15
C ASP A 368 -7.62 11.16 -23.30
N THR A 369 -8.82 11.68 -23.37
CA THR A 369 -9.34 12.44 -24.53
C THR A 369 -9.25 11.61 -25.81
N ASP A 370 -8.39 12.00 -26.74
CA ASP A 370 -8.15 11.32 -28.04
C ASP A 370 -6.92 10.40 -27.98
N ARG A 371 -6.28 10.26 -26.83
CA ARG A 371 -5.04 9.50 -26.70
C ARG A 371 -5.29 8.15 -26.06
N HIS A 372 -4.92 7.10 -26.77
CA HIS A 372 -4.84 5.75 -26.21
C HIS A 372 -3.78 5.68 -25.10
N ILE A 373 -4.18 5.24 -23.90
CA ILE A 373 -3.31 5.16 -22.74
C ILE A 373 -2.79 3.75 -22.56
N VAL A 374 -3.72 2.81 -22.39
CA VAL A 374 -3.42 1.44 -22.00
C VAL A 374 -4.39 0.48 -22.66
N THR A 375 -3.90 -0.66 -23.13
CA THR A 375 -4.71 -1.82 -23.51
C THR A 375 -4.58 -2.91 -22.47
N ILE A 376 -5.71 -3.41 -22.00
CA ILE A 376 -5.79 -4.52 -21.05
C ILE A 376 -6.47 -5.67 -21.77
N CYS A 377 -5.80 -6.81 -21.90
CA CYS A 377 -6.35 -7.98 -22.56
C CYS A 377 -6.37 -9.17 -21.60
N PHE A 378 -7.52 -9.80 -21.48
CA PHE A 378 -7.73 -11.05 -20.75
C PHE A 378 -7.73 -12.21 -21.73
N ASP A 379 -6.90 -13.21 -21.47
CA ASP A 379 -6.80 -14.46 -22.21
C ASP A 379 -7.23 -15.62 -21.32
N SER A 380 -8.46 -16.08 -21.50
CA SER A 380 -9.02 -17.19 -20.74
C SER A 380 -8.33 -18.52 -21.01
N SER A 381 -7.77 -18.72 -22.20
CA SER A 381 -7.07 -19.96 -22.58
C SER A 381 -5.72 -20.12 -21.89
N ASN A 382 -4.99 -19.00 -21.77
CA ASN A 382 -3.70 -18.96 -21.09
C ASN A 382 -3.80 -18.62 -19.60
N LYS A 383 -5.00 -18.24 -19.12
CA LYS A 383 -5.24 -17.75 -17.76
C LYS A 383 -4.34 -16.59 -17.40
N GLU A 384 -4.29 -15.61 -18.27
CA GLU A 384 -3.42 -14.44 -18.16
C GLU A 384 -4.17 -13.15 -18.46
N MET A 385 -3.75 -12.08 -17.80
CA MET A 385 -4.10 -10.71 -18.17
C MET A 385 -2.83 -9.98 -18.60
N THR A 386 -2.89 -9.33 -19.75
CA THR A 386 -1.81 -8.49 -20.26
C THR A 386 -2.22 -7.03 -20.21
N VAL A 387 -1.39 -6.20 -19.60
CA VAL A 387 -1.54 -4.73 -19.54
C VAL A 387 -0.41 -4.11 -20.37
N ASN A 388 -0.81 -3.39 -21.42
CA ASN A 388 0.11 -2.80 -22.40
C ASN A 388 0.09 -1.27 -22.30
N TYR A 389 1.16 -0.68 -21.77
CA TYR A 389 1.37 0.75 -21.60
C TYR A 389 2.08 1.43 -22.79
N ASN A 390 2.26 0.78 -23.90
CA ASN A 390 3.22 1.03 -25.00
C ASN A 390 3.54 2.50 -25.36
N ARG A 391 2.78 3.49 -24.86
CA ARG A 391 3.04 4.90 -25.14
C ARG A 391 2.79 5.84 -23.96
N ALA A 392 2.31 5.33 -22.85
CA ALA A 392 1.77 6.18 -21.79
C ALA A 392 2.60 6.22 -20.50
N ASP A 393 3.45 5.22 -20.26
CA ASP A 393 4.15 5.12 -18.98
C ASP A 393 5.67 5.15 -19.16
N ARG A 394 6.29 6.30 -18.79
CA ARG A 394 7.75 6.42 -18.69
C ARG A 394 8.32 5.72 -17.44
N ALA A 395 7.49 5.48 -16.44
CA ALA A 395 7.91 4.82 -15.22
C ALA A 395 8.11 3.31 -15.43
N SER A 396 7.43 2.68 -16.39
CA SER A 396 7.57 1.25 -16.67
C SER A 396 8.74 0.94 -17.62
N ARG A 397 9.61 0.01 -17.22
CA ARG A 397 10.70 -0.47 -18.09
C ARG A 397 10.21 -1.34 -19.24
N TYR A 398 9.08 -1.99 -19.09
CA TYR A 398 8.67 -3.07 -19.98
C TYR A 398 7.54 -2.69 -20.95
N GLY A 399 6.82 -1.62 -20.70
CA GLY A 399 5.68 -1.21 -21.53
C GLY A 399 4.54 -2.25 -21.60
N ILE A 400 4.82 -3.51 -21.32
CA ILE A 400 3.87 -4.62 -21.28
C ILE A 400 4.11 -5.42 -20.00
N ARG A 401 3.02 -5.72 -19.28
CA ARG A 401 3.04 -6.61 -18.13
C ARG A 401 1.99 -7.70 -18.30
N THR A 402 2.40 -8.94 -18.10
CA THR A 402 1.52 -10.10 -18.06
C THR A 402 1.46 -10.64 -16.63
N VAL A 403 0.28 -10.88 -16.14
CA VAL A 403 0.03 -11.42 -14.80
C VAL A 403 -0.91 -12.62 -14.88
N PRO A 404 -0.76 -13.65 -14.03
CA PRO A 404 -1.70 -14.76 -13.93
C PRO A 404 -3.09 -14.23 -13.58
N CYS A 405 -4.12 -14.71 -14.27
CA CYS A 405 -5.48 -14.33 -14.07
C CYS A 405 -6.42 -15.49 -14.43
N GLU A 406 -6.99 -16.13 -13.43
CA GLU A 406 -8.08 -17.06 -13.65
C GLU A 406 -9.39 -16.32 -13.69
N MET A 407 -10.07 -16.36 -14.83
CA MET A 407 -11.45 -15.92 -14.93
C MET A 407 -12.34 -17.15 -14.73
N MET A 408 -13.03 -17.20 -13.58
CA MET A 408 -13.71 -18.41 -13.15
C MET A 408 -15.17 -18.46 -13.58
N GLU A 409 -15.81 -17.32 -13.80
CA GLU A 409 -17.25 -17.25 -14.05
C GLU A 409 -17.55 -16.99 -15.52
N LYS A 410 -18.64 -17.61 -16.01
CA LYS A 410 -19.13 -17.36 -17.37
C LYS A 410 -19.73 -15.96 -17.54
N GLU A 411 -20.18 -15.36 -16.46
CA GLU A 411 -20.62 -13.96 -16.36
C GLU A 411 -19.70 -13.29 -15.35
N THR A 412 -19.09 -12.19 -15.73
CA THR A 412 -18.18 -11.42 -14.89
C THR A 412 -18.55 -9.96 -14.86
N ASP A 413 -18.09 -9.29 -13.82
CA ASP A 413 -18.08 -7.84 -13.69
C ASP A 413 -16.62 -7.34 -13.68
N ILE A 414 -16.40 -6.19 -14.31
CA ILE A 414 -15.13 -5.48 -14.27
C ILE A 414 -15.45 -4.02 -13.91
N ASP A 415 -14.98 -3.61 -12.75
CA ASP A 415 -15.04 -2.21 -12.32
C ASP A 415 -13.71 -1.53 -12.65
N ILE A 416 -13.75 -0.39 -13.32
CA ILE A 416 -12.58 0.41 -13.69
C ILE A 416 -12.74 1.79 -13.07
N LEU A 417 -11.92 2.09 -12.09
CA LEU A 417 -11.80 3.41 -11.51
C LEU A 417 -10.71 4.18 -12.25
N ILE A 418 -11.00 5.40 -12.69
CA ILE A 418 -10.04 6.30 -13.33
C ILE A 418 -10.12 7.65 -12.61
N ASP A 419 -8.99 8.14 -12.11
CA ASP A 419 -8.90 9.42 -11.40
C ASP A 419 -7.52 10.06 -11.69
N GLY A 420 -7.53 11.18 -12.39
CA GLY A 420 -6.32 11.85 -12.84
C GLY A 420 -5.45 10.92 -13.69
N ASN A 421 -4.26 10.63 -13.24
CA ASN A 421 -3.29 9.76 -13.91
C ASN A 421 -3.21 8.34 -13.34
N THR A 422 -4.24 7.89 -12.64
CA THR A 422 -4.33 6.55 -12.07
C THR A 422 -5.51 5.77 -12.64
N PHE A 423 -5.37 4.45 -12.68
CA PHE A 423 -6.49 3.56 -12.93
C PHE A 423 -6.40 2.33 -12.03
N THR A 424 -7.54 1.83 -11.60
CA THR A 424 -7.68 0.58 -10.85
C THR A 424 -8.74 -0.29 -11.48
N LEU A 425 -8.41 -1.54 -11.76
CA LEU A 425 -9.34 -2.57 -12.17
C LEU A 425 -9.66 -3.48 -11.00
N LEU A 426 -10.93 -3.80 -10.85
CA LEU A 426 -11.43 -4.84 -9.96
C LEU A 426 -12.31 -5.77 -10.80
N TRP A 427 -12.07 -7.10 -10.72
CA TRP A 427 -12.91 -8.06 -11.45
C TRP A 427 -13.12 -9.33 -10.63
N GLU A 428 -14.03 -10.19 -11.07
CA GLU A 428 -14.49 -11.35 -10.31
C GLU A 428 -14.90 -10.96 -8.88
N HIS A 429 -15.82 -9.98 -8.76
CA HIS A 429 -16.27 -9.40 -7.49
C HIS A 429 -15.11 -8.90 -6.60
N GLY A 430 -14.05 -8.38 -7.19
CA GLY A 430 -12.88 -7.84 -6.49
C GLY A 430 -11.89 -8.90 -5.98
N LEU A 431 -12.01 -10.14 -6.43
CA LEU A 431 -11.00 -11.18 -6.16
C LEU A 431 -9.66 -10.81 -6.79
N TYR A 432 -9.68 -10.25 -7.98
CA TYR A 432 -8.49 -9.74 -8.67
C TYR A 432 -8.50 -8.22 -8.74
N ARG A 433 -7.34 -7.63 -8.61
CA ARG A 433 -7.12 -6.18 -8.59
C ARG A 433 -5.84 -5.85 -9.35
N TYR A 434 -5.90 -4.78 -10.12
CA TYR A 434 -4.72 -4.25 -10.82
C TYR A 434 -4.74 -2.72 -10.77
N THR A 435 -3.68 -2.12 -10.24
CA THR A 435 -3.53 -0.68 -10.16
C THR A 435 -2.31 -0.22 -10.95
N GLY A 436 -2.50 0.80 -11.77
CA GLY A 436 -1.47 1.40 -12.58
C GLY A 436 -1.56 2.91 -12.63
N ASN A 437 -0.40 3.54 -12.83
CA ASN A 437 -0.29 4.95 -13.14
C ASN A 437 0.16 5.11 -14.59
N TYR A 438 -0.20 6.22 -15.19
CA TYR A 438 0.28 6.59 -16.52
C TYR A 438 0.70 8.05 -16.57
N THR A 439 1.53 8.41 -17.53
CA THR A 439 2.04 9.77 -17.68
C THR A 439 1.52 10.39 -18.97
N HIS A 440 1.23 11.70 -18.94
CA HIS A 440 0.78 12.46 -20.10
C HIS A 440 1.93 13.04 -20.94
N LYS A 441 3.18 12.88 -20.55
CA LYS A 441 4.31 13.41 -21.33
C LYS A 441 4.51 12.60 -22.61
N GLU A 442 4.52 13.29 -23.76
CA GLU A 442 5.00 12.73 -25.03
C GLU A 442 6.50 12.36 -24.90
N ILE A 443 6.84 11.18 -25.45
CA ILE A 443 8.22 10.74 -25.59
C ILE A 443 8.92 11.54 -26.68
#